data_00ac404f7f4d2da37b7e29a111cf5784
#
_entry.id   00ac404f7f4d2da37b7e29a111cf5784
#
_cell.length_a   1.000
_cell.length_b   1.000
_cell.length_c   1.000
_cell.angle_alpha   90.00
_cell.angle_beta   90.00
_cell.angle_gamma   90.00
#
_symmetry.space_group_name_H-M   'P 1'
#
loop_
_entity.id
_entity.type
_entity.pdbx_description
1 polymer ?
#
loop_
_entity_poly.entity_id
_entity_poly.type
_entity_poly.pdbx_seq_one_letter_code
_entity_poly.pdbx_strand_id
1 'polypeptide(L)'
;LENEGISVTVLESSDRPGGRVTSDVIDGFICDRGFQLINANYPEIKRIGTIKEIDFVSATSVIEVARNEDRIRIGDPRSAFLSVFNSETGSIIEKLRLVKYLLISKPAASVGEELKNSGLGKTYERVLRPFLTGVFLADPLLVNSEYGRTAIKHFVTGNSGLPIGGVKSFSEALASRVSDIRYGVQVNSIKKNSISTSKGKFEADAIIVATDATTAAQLLDLTEVPQLVGCTTWYHSTKESPSQSKSLVIDSQNRGPVVNTMVISNMMPDYAPAGKNLISSTSILPATESEIRRHLAILYGVDTRNWKLVAKYEIPSALPLAGLEKNLVSGAHVKDSIYLAGDYKSAPSQNGALLSGRLAALSVLVD
;
A
#
# COMPACT_ATOMS: atom_id res chain seq x y z
N LEU A 1 10.42 -16.36 -16.34
CA LEU A 1 10.95 -16.41 -17.72
C LEU A 1 12.42 -16.87 -17.73
N GLU A 2 13.34 -16.22 -17.00
CA GLU A 2 14.75 -16.65 -16.95
C GLU A 2 14.91 -18.07 -16.41
N ASN A 3 14.12 -18.50 -15.43
CA ASN A 3 14.10 -19.87 -14.92
C ASN A 3 13.66 -20.90 -15.99
N GLU A 4 12.95 -20.45 -17.01
CA GLU A 4 12.53 -21.27 -18.17
C GLU A 4 13.47 -21.10 -19.39
N GLY A 5 14.66 -20.49 -19.18
CA GLY A 5 15.68 -20.33 -20.19
C GLY A 5 15.45 -19.20 -21.19
N ILE A 6 14.48 -18.30 -20.93
CA ILE A 6 14.23 -17.12 -21.77
C ILE A 6 15.13 -15.97 -21.33
N SER A 7 15.85 -15.37 -22.28
CA SER A 7 16.63 -14.16 -22.04
C SER A 7 15.72 -12.97 -21.78
N VAL A 8 15.92 -12.27 -20.67
CA VAL A 8 15.10 -11.13 -20.25
C VAL A 8 15.99 -9.90 -20.07
N THR A 9 15.57 -8.78 -20.66
CA THR A 9 16.13 -7.45 -20.35
C THR A 9 15.03 -6.59 -19.77
N VAL A 10 15.25 -6.04 -18.57
CA VAL A 10 14.36 -5.08 -17.93
C VAL A 10 14.86 -3.66 -18.20
N LEU A 11 13.98 -2.80 -18.74
CA LEU A 11 14.26 -1.37 -18.97
C LEU A 11 13.53 -0.56 -17.90
N GLU A 12 14.27 0.15 -17.06
CA GLU A 12 13.75 0.98 -15.99
C GLU A 12 14.17 2.45 -16.21
N SER A 13 13.20 3.36 -16.16
CA SER A 13 13.45 4.79 -16.38
C SER A 13 14.17 5.49 -15.24
N SER A 14 13.99 5.01 -14.02
CA SER A 14 14.66 5.54 -12.83
C SER A 14 16.08 4.97 -12.65
N ASP A 15 16.75 5.42 -11.61
CA ASP A 15 18.08 4.96 -11.21
C ASP A 15 18.06 3.70 -10.33
N ARG A 16 16.86 3.17 -10.01
CA ARG A 16 16.66 2.07 -9.05
C ARG A 16 15.37 1.29 -9.32
N PRO A 17 15.24 0.07 -8.78
CA PRO A 17 14.03 -0.73 -8.94
C PRO A 17 12.92 -0.28 -7.98
N GLY A 18 11.70 -0.76 -8.22
CA GLY A 18 10.61 -0.73 -7.26
C GLY A 18 9.47 0.23 -7.56
N GLY A 19 9.71 1.24 -8.39
CA GLY A 19 8.67 2.23 -8.74
C GLY A 19 8.06 2.88 -7.48
N ARG A 20 6.82 2.50 -7.13
CA ARG A 20 6.13 2.98 -5.92
C ARG A 20 6.60 2.32 -4.62
N VAL A 21 7.28 1.18 -4.68
CA VAL A 21 7.82 0.44 -3.53
C VAL A 21 9.31 0.79 -3.39
N THR A 22 9.58 2.00 -2.91
CA THR A 22 10.94 2.53 -2.75
C THR A 22 11.05 3.48 -1.57
N SER A 23 12.28 3.74 -1.13
CA SER A 23 12.59 4.59 0.01
C SER A 23 13.73 5.54 -0.33
N ASP A 24 13.72 6.73 0.27
CA ASP A 24 14.83 7.69 0.23
C ASP A 24 15.49 7.78 1.60
N VAL A 25 16.77 8.16 1.62
CA VAL A 25 17.48 8.52 2.84
C VAL A 25 17.71 10.02 2.84
N ILE A 26 17.13 10.72 3.82
CA ILE A 26 17.16 12.19 3.94
C ILE A 26 17.68 12.54 5.33
N ASP A 27 18.83 13.17 5.43
CA ASP A 27 19.46 13.54 6.71
C ASP A 27 19.55 12.37 7.72
N GLY A 28 19.78 11.16 7.20
CA GLY A 28 19.86 9.92 7.98
C GLY A 28 18.51 9.31 8.35
N PHE A 29 17.39 9.90 7.94
CA PHE A 29 16.05 9.29 8.06
C PHE A 29 15.74 8.44 6.84
N ILE A 30 15.11 7.28 7.04
CA ILE A 30 14.55 6.47 5.96
C ILE A 30 13.08 6.87 5.77
N CYS A 31 12.76 7.34 4.57
CA CYS A 31 11.42 7.81 4.20
C CYS A 31 10.92 6.99 3.02
N ASP A 32 9.94 6.12 3.25
CA ASP A 32 9.28 5.38 2.18
C ASP A 32 8.41 6.31 1.33
N ARG A 33 8.43 6.14 0.02
CA ARG A 33 7.56 6.92 -0.89
C ARG A 33 6.13 6.43 -0.82
N GLY A 34 5.39 6.94 0.17
CA GLY A 34 4.08 6.46 0.58
C GLY A 34 4.16 5.51 1.79
N PHE A 35 3.30 5.72 2.80
CA PHE A 35 3.21 4.78 3.91
C PHE A 35 2.63 3.46 3.42
N GLN A 36 3.39 2.38 3.54
CA GLN A 36 2.97 1.06 3.14
C GLN A 36 3.59 0.00 4.05
N LEU A 37 2.85 -1.08 4.28
CA LEU A 37 3.35 -2.28 4.94
C LEU A 37 3.34 -3.43 3.92
N ILE A 38 4.31 -4.31 4.02
CA ILE A 38 4.35 -5.54 3.23
C ILE A 38 3.69 -6.65 4.05
N ASN A 39 2.68 -7.32 3.48
CA ASN A 39 2.08 -8.47 4.13
C ASN A 39 2.80 -9.77 3.72
N ALA A 40 3.66 -10.28 4.60
CA ALA A 40 4.43 -11.50 4.38
C ALA A 40 3.55 -12.74 4.13
N ASN A 41 2.27 -12.68 4.49
CA ASN A 41 1.30 -13.77 4.25
C ASN A 41 0.58 -13.69 2.89
N TYR A 42 0.83 -12.69 2.09
CA TYR A 42 0.28 -12.64 0.74
C TYR A 42 0.73 -13.87 -0.09
N PRO A 43 -0.20 -14.49 -0.85
CA PRO A 43 0.09 -15.72 -1.60
C PRO A 43 1.30 -15.59 -2.53
N GLU A 44 1.37 -14.51 -3.31
CA GLU A 44 2.48 -14.32 -4.25
C GLU A 44 3.80 -13.98 -3.55
N ILE A 45 3.77 -13.23 -2.44
CA ILE A 45 4.96 -12.97 -1.61
C ILE A 45 5.51 -14.26 -1.02
N LYS A 46 4.63 -15.16 -0.52
CA LYS A 46 5.03 -16.49 -0.05
C LYS A 46 5.60 -17.35 -1.17
N ARG A 47 4.98 -17.30 -2.35
CA ARG A 47 5.44 -18.05 -3.54
C ARG A 47 6.85 -17.65 -3.95
N ILE A 48 7.12 -16.35 -4.01
CA ILE A 48 8.43 -15.80 -4.39
C ILE A 48 9.47 -16.06 -3.29
N GLY A 49 9.06 -16.04 -2.01
CA GLY A 49 9.92 -16.32 -0.86
C GLY A 49 10.86 -15.19 -0.44
N THR A 50 10.81 -14.02 -1.08
CA THR A 50 11.73 -12.90 -0.87
C THR A 50 11.81 -12.41 0.58
N ILE A 51 10.71 -12.49 1.35
CA ILE A 51 10.71 -12.09 2.77
C ILE A 51 11.72 -12.89 3.61
N LYS A 52 12.07 -14.11 3.19
CA LYS A 52 13.07 -14.94 3.90
C LYS A 52 14.52 -14.54 3.62
N GLU A 53 14.73 -13.69 2.64
CA GLU A 53 16.05 -13.24 2.16
C GLU A 53 16.42 -11.85 2.68
N ILE A 54 15.47 -11.17 3.35
CA ILE A 54 15.63 -9.83 3.89
C ILE A 54 15.31 -9.82 5.38
N ASP A 55 15.92 -8.93 6.11
CA ASP A 55 15.59 -8.69 7.52
C ASP A 55 14.24 -7.98 7.59
N PHE A 56 13.24 -8.67 8.15
CA PHE A 56 11.84 -8.22 8.17
C PHE A 56 11.31 -8.12 9.59
N VAL A 57 10.76 -6.96 9.94
CA VAL A 57 10.14 -6.69 11.24
C VAL A 57 8.63 -6.67 11.10
N SER A 58 7.95 -7.59 11.80
CA SER A 58 6.49 -7.67 11.81
C SER A 58 5.89 -6.53 12.63
N ALA A 59 4.87 -5.88 12.09
CA ALA A 59 4.08 -4.88 12.79
C ALA A 59 3.15 -5.54 13.82
N THR A 60 2.70 -4.75 14.79
CA THR A 60 1.68 -5.21 15.75
C THR A 60 0.34 -5.39 15.04
N SER A 61 -0.42 -6.43 15.42
CA SER A 61 -1.80 -6.63 14.97
C SER A 61 -2.79 -5.75 15.74
N VAL A 62 -2.38 -4.54 16.10
CA VAL A 62 -3.14 -3.57 16.89
C VAL A 62 -3.09 -2.22 16.18
N ILE A 63 -4.25 -1.57 16.08
CA ILE A 63 -4.38 -0.16 15.70
C ILE A 63 -4.84 0.66 16.91
N GLU A 64 -4.57 1.95 16.91
CA GLU A 64 -5.08 2.90 17.87
C GLU A 64 -6.13 3.81 17.22
N VAL A 65 -7.29 3.88 17.80
CA VAL A 65 -8.39 4.76 17.38
C VAL A 65 -8.38 6.00 18.28
N ALA A 66 -7.98 7.11 17.71
CA ALA A 66 -8.03 8.40 18.39
C ALA A 66 -9.48 8.91 18.43
N ARG A 67 -9.97 9.22 19.64
CA ARG A 67 -11.31 9.73 19.88
C ARG A 67 -11.32 10.61 21.12
N ASN A 68 -11.86 11.82 21.00
CA ASN A 68 -11.76 12.84 22.03
C ASN A 68 -10.28 13.05 22.41
N GLU A 69 -9.92 12.88 23.67
CA GLU A 69 -8.54 12.96 24.17
C GLU A 69 -7.87 11.58 24.32
N ASP A 70 -8.62 10.49 24.04
CA ASP A 70 -8.18 9.12 24.23
C ASP A 70 -7.67 8.46 22.93
N ARG A 71 -6.84 7.44 23.09
CA ARG A 71 -6.44 6.49 22.05
C ARG A 71 -6.80 5.08 22.49
N ILE A 72 -7.79 4.51 21.82
CA ILE A 72 -8.35 3.19 22.14
C ILE A 72 -7.65 2.15 21.28
N ARG A 73 -7.00 1.19 21.89
CA ARG A 73 -6.30 0.10 21.20
C ARG A 73 -7.30 -0.96 20.74
N ILE A 74 -7.24 -1.35 19.46
CA ILE A 74 -8.09 -2.37 18.86
C ILE A 74 -7.21 -3.32 18.05
N GLY A 75 -7.46 -4.61 18.15
CA GLY A 75 -6.70 -5.61 17.39
C GLY A 75 -6.93 -7.03 17.88
N ASP A 76 -5.91 -7.88 17.74
CA ASP A 76 -5.95 -9.26 18.22
C ASP A 76 -6.36 -9.31 19.70
N PRO A 77 -7.42 -10.05 20.07
CA PRO A 77 -7.86 -10.18 21.46
C PRO A 77 -6.76 -10.61 22.43
N ARG A 78 -5.74 -11.32 21.95
CA ARG A 78 -4.58 -11.73 22.77
C ARG A 78 -3.70 -10.54 23.16
N SER A 79 -3.64 -9.50 22.33
CA SER A 79 -2.83 -8.29 22.55
C SER A 79 -3.64 -7.10 23.04
N ALA A 80 -4.97 -7.11 22.81
CA ALA A 80 -5.87 -5.99 23.10
C ALA A 80 -7.20 -6.47 23.71
N PHE A 81 -7.16 -7.45 24.64
CA PHE A 81 -8.35 -8.10 25.22
C PHE A 81 -9.35 -7.10 25.80
N LEU A 82 -8.90 -6.07 26.52
CA LEU A 82 -9.79 -5.07 27.11
C LEU A 82 -10.54 -4.23 26.05
N SER A 83 -10.02 -4.13 24.83
CA SER A 83 -10.67 -3.38 23.76
C SER A 83 -11.98 -4.01 23.29
N VAL A 84 -12.16 -5.31 23.51
CA VAL A 84 -13.41 -6.01 23.17
C VAL A 84 -14.60 -5.43 23.95
N PHE A 85 -14.38 -4.94 25.17
CA PHE A 85 -15.40 -4.37 26.05
C PHE A 85 -15.57 -2.84 25.88
N ASN A 86 -14.74 -2.18 25.09
CA ASN A 86 -14.83 -0.73 24.91
C ASN A 86 -16.00 -0.37 24.00
N SER A 87 -17.05 0.23 24.56
CA SER A 87 -18.29 0.62 23.86
C SER A 87 -18.10 1.82 22.90
N GLU A 88 -17.03 2.59 23.05
CA GLU A 88 -16.71 3.70 22.13
C GLU A 88 -16.36 3.22 20.73
N THR A 89 -15.82 2.01 20.62
CA THR A 89 -15.47 1.38 19.34
C THR A 89 -16.51 0.39 18.82
N GLY A 90 -17.65 0.31 19.50
CA GLY A 90 -18.79 -0.54 19.17
C GLY A 90 -19.17 -1.51 20.29
N SER A 91 -20.40 -1.96 20.25
CA SER A 91 -20.93 -2.95 21.19
C SER A 91 -20.30 -4.33 21.00
N ILE A 92 -20.40 -5.19 21.98
CA ILE A 92 -19.97 -6.61 21.88
C ILE A 92 -20.71 -7.31 20.74
N ILE A 93 -21.98 -6.99 20.53
CA ILE A 93 -22.79 -7.56 19.46
C ILE A 93 -22.23 -7.16 18.09
N GLU A 94 -21.86 -5.91 17.91
CA GLU A 94 -21.22 -5.45 16.66
C GLU A 94 -19.89 -6.15 16.40
N LYS A 95 -19.08 -6.35 17.42
CA LYS A 95 -17.80 -7.08 17.32
C LYS A 95 -18.00 -8.57 16.99
N LEU A 96 -19.03 -9.21 17.57
CA LEU A 96 -19.41 -10.59 17.18
C LEU A 96 -19.93 -10.65 15.72
N ARG A 97 -20.69 -9.64 15.29
CA ARG A 97 -21.11 -9.53 13.88
C ARG A 97 -19.93 -9.37 12.92
N LEU A 98 -18.86 -8.65 13.33
CA LEU A 98 -17.63 -8.56 12.53
C LEU A 98 -16.97 -9.94 12.37
N VAL A 99 -16.89 -10.74 13.42
CA VAL A 99 -16.39 -12.12 13.33
C VAL A 99 -17.26 -12.94 12.37
N LYS A 100 -18.59 -12.84 12.50
CA LYS A 100 -19.51 -13.51 11.58
C LYS A 100 -19.33 -13.04 10.12
N TYR A 101 -19.12 -11.73 9.90
CA TYR A 101 -18.86 -11.15 8.59
C TYR A 101 -17.61 -11.76 7.94
N LEU A 102 -16.53 -11.95 8.70
CA LEU A 102 -15.29 -12.55 8.19
C LEU A 102 -15.46 -14.02 7.77
N LEU A 103 -16.45 -14.71 8.34
CA LEU A 103 -16.74 -16.11 8.03
C LEU A 103 -17.79 -16.25 6.93
N ILE A 104 -18.86 -15.46 7.00
CA ILE A 104 -20.04 -15.56 6.11
C ILE A 104 -20.51 -14.14 5.82
N SER A 105 -20.14 -13.60 4.68
CA SER A 105 -20.64 -12.30 4.21
C SER A 105 -21.64 -12.48 3.05
N LYS A 106 -22.58 -11.54 2.94
CA LYS A 106 -23.47 -11.45 1.78
C LYS A 106 -22.89 -10.41 0.83
N PRO A 107 -22.61 -10.77 -0.44
CA PRO A 107 -22.11 -9.81 -1.41
C PRO A 107 -23.01 -8.57 -1.55
N ALA A 108 -22.38 -7.42 -1.68
CA ALA A 108 -23.01 -6.15 -2.05
C ALA A 108 -22.18 -5.49 -3.15
N ALA A 109 -22.59 -4.35 -3.69
CA ALA A 109 -21.83 -3.65 -4.71
C ALA A 109 -20.49 -3.15 -4.14
N SER A 110 -20.50 -2.56 -2.95
CA SER A 110 -19.31 -2.07 -2.27
C SER A 110 -19.05 -2.76 -0.93
N VAL A 111 -17.78 -2.77 -0.52
CA VAL A 111 -17.41 -3.27 0.80
C VAL A 111 -18.01 -2.39 1.92
N GLY A 112 -18.17 -1.09 1.68
CA GLY A 112 -18.81 -0.19 2.64
C GLY A 112 -20.29 -0.55 2.88
N GLU A 113 -21.06 -0.83 1.82
CA GLU A 113 -22.43 -1.30 1.94
C GLU A 113 -22.53 -2.67 2.62
N GLU A 114 -21.63 -3.58 2.24
CA GLU A 114 -21.58 -4.92 2.83
C GLU A 114 -21.35 -4.86 4.36
N LEU A 115 -20.41 -4.02 4.80
CA LEU A 115 -20.14 -3.80 6.23
C LEU A 115 -21.31 -3.13 6.95
N LYS A 116 -21.96 -2.12 6.34
CA LYS A 116 -23.17 -1.48 6.90
C LYS A 116 -24.31 -2.48 7.05
N ASN A 117 -24.59 -3.25 6.00
CA ASN A 117 -25.66 -4.25 5.98
C ASN A 117 -25.41 -5.40 6.97
N SER A 118 -24.16 -5.61 7.38
CA SER A 118 -23.79 -6.56 8.43
C SER A 118 -24.12 -6.07 9.85
N GLY A 119 -24.66 -4.86 10.00
CA GLY A 119 -25.10 -4.30 11.28
C GLY A 119 -23.99 -3.97 12.25
N LEU A 120 -22.84 -3.50 11.73
CA LEU A 120 -21.64 -3.21 12.51
C LEU A 120 -21.68 -1.84 13.23
N GLY A 121 -22.66 -0.98 12.88
CA GLY A 121 -22.93 0.27 13.58
C GLY A 121 -21.68 1.13 13.87
N LYS A 122 -21.43 1.36 15.15
CA LYS A 122 -20.26 2.16 15.61
C LYS A 122 -18.92 1.52 15.22
N THR A 123 -18.81 0.20 15.21
CA THR A 123 -17.59 -0.50 14.78
C THR A 123 -17.24 -0.15 13.33
N TYR A 124 -18.24 -0.08 12.45
CA TYR A 124 -18.01 0.37 11.07
C TYR A 124 -17.62 1.84 11.02
N GLU A 125 -18.42 2.74 11.56
CA GLU A 125 -18.22 4.18 11.38
C GLU A 125 -16.97 4.72 12.09
N ARG A 126 -16.62 4.16 13.25
CA ARG A 126 -15.53 4.67 14.09
C ARG A 126 -14.21 3.96 13.93
N VAL A 127 -14.22 2.75 13.36
CA VAL A 127 -13.02 1.90 13.26
C VAL A 127 -12.76 1.50 11.82
N LEU A 128 -13.69 0.73 11.22
CA LEU A 128 -13.42 0.11 9.92
C LEU A 128 -13.39 1.13 8.78
N ARG A 129 -14.34 2.08 8.75
CA ARG A 129 -14.39 3.09 7.69
C ARG A 129 -13.14 3.98 7.68
N PRO A 130 -12.70 4.61 8.80
CA PRO A 130 -11.46 5.39 8.82
C PRO A 130 -10.23 4.55 8.45
N PHE A 131 -10.13 3.34 8.99
CA PHE A 131 -9.02 2.44 8.68
C PHE A 131 -8.98 2.08 7.20
N LEU A 132 -10.10 1.62 6.63
CA LEU A 132 -10.20 1.21 5.23
C LEU A 132 -10.04 2.38 4.27
N THR A 133 -10.48 3.60 4.66
CA THR A 133 -10.21 4.81 3.88
C THR A 133 -8.71 5.04 3.71
N GLY A 134 -7.92 4.83 4.76
CA GLY A 134 -6.46 4.90 4.68
C GLY A 134 -5.83 3.77 3.87
N VAL A 135 -6.45 2.60 3.83
CA VAL A 135 -5.98 1.43 3.07
C VAL A 135 -6.28 1.57 1.58
N PHE A 136 -7.50 1.97 1.24
CA PHE A 136 -7.95 2.07 -0.16
C PHE A 136 -7.67 3.44 -0.78
N LEU A 137 -7.28 4.41 0.03
CA LEU A 137 -7.16 5.83 -0.35
C LEU A 137 -8.47 6.40 -0.92
N ALA A 138 -9.59 5.79 -0.56
CA ALA A 138 -10.93 6.12 -1.01
C ALA A 138 -11.96 5.68 0.04
N ASP A 139 -13.18 6.25 -0.02
CA ASP A 139 -14.27 5.77 0.83
C ASP A 139 -14.61 4.31 0.49
N PRO A 140 -14.75 3.41 1.48
CA PRO A 140 -15.13 2.02 1.26
C PRO A 140 -16.43 1.81 0.47
N LEU A 141 -17.30 2.82 0.39
CA LEU A 141 -18.50 2.80 -0.45
C LEU A 141 -18.20 2.83 -1.96
N LEU A 142 -17.01 3.25 -2.36
CA LEU A 142 -16.55 3.29 -3.74
C LEU A 142 -15.73 2.05 -4.13
N VAL A 143 -15.49 1.13 -3.19
CA VAL A 143 -14.58 -0.01 -3.36
C VAL A 143 -15.36 -1.31 -3.50
N ASN A 144 -15.03 -2.08 -4.53
CA ASN A 144 -15.60 -3.39 -4.79
C ASN A 144 -15.61 -4.29 -3.56
N SER A 145 -16.72 -4.98 -3.31
CA SER A 145 -16.92 -5.78 -2.10
C SER A 145 -15.97 -6.98 -2.01
N GLU A 146 -15.70 -7.65 -3.13
CA GLU A 146 -14.80 -8.81 -3.19
C GLU A 146 -13.35 -8.42 -2.84
N TYR A 147 -12.88 -7.33 -3.46
CA TYR A 147 -11.56 -6.79 -3.13
C TYR A 147 -11.47 -6.33 -1.67
N GLY A 148 -12.45 -5.55 -1.22
CA GLY A 148 -12.45 -5.02 0.14
C GLY A 148 -12.48 -6.12 1.19
N ARG A 149 -13.29 -7.17 1.00
CA ARG A 149 -13.36 -8.33 1.88
C ARG A 149 -12.03 -9.11 1.91
N THR A 150 -11.43 -9.30 0.74
CA THR A 150 -10.12 -9.96 0.62
C THR A 150 -9.04 -9.15 1.36
N ALA A 151 -9.03 -7.83 1.21
CA ALA A 151 -8.12 -6.95 1.92
C ALA A 151 -8.32 -7.04 3.44
N ILE A 152 -9.56 -6.94 3.95
CA ILE A 152 -9.87 -7.08 5.38
C ILE A 152 -9.37 -8.44 5.90
N LYS A 153 -9.65 -9.53 5.18
CA LYS A 153 -9.17 -10.86 5.55
C LYS A 153 -7.65 -10.92 5.66
N HIS A 154 -6.94 -10.32 4.72
CA HIS A 154 -5.48 -10.26 4.75
C HIS A 154 -4.95 -9.42 5.91
N PHE A 155 -5.64 -8.37 6.34
CA PHE A 155 -5.25 -7.61 7.54
C PHE A 155 -5.45 -8.42 8.83
N VAL A 156 -6.57 -9.14 8.93
CA VAL A 156 -6.89 -9.93 10.14
C VAL A 156 -6.00 -11.16 10.27
N THR A 157 -5.70 -11.85 9.17
CA THR A 157 -4.94 -13.13 9.16
C THR A 157 -3.49 -12.96 8.70
N GLY A 158 -3.10 -11.75 8.34
CA GLY A 158 -1.80 -11.46 7.75
C GLY A 158 -0.68 -11.31 8.76
N ASN A 159 0.52 -11.16 8.22
CA ASN A 159 1.70 -10.72 8.93
C ASN A 159 2.30 -9.53 8.18
N SER A 160 1.79 -8.34 8.49
CA SER A 160 2.27 -7.10 7.88
C SER A 160 3.48 -6.57 8.60
N GLY A 161 4.42 -5.96 7.89
CA GLY A 161 5.64 -5.42 8.47
C GLY A 161 6.46 -4.62 7.46
N LEU A 162 7.69 -4.33 7.86
CA LEU A 162 8.66 -3.57 7.06
C LEU A 162 10.02 -4.27 7.05
N PRO A 163 10.74 -4.21 5.93
CA PRO A 163 12.14 -4.62 5.91
C PRO A 163 13.05 -3.55 6.55
N ILE A 164 14.12 -3.99 7.17
CA ILE A 164 15.20 -3.10 7.60
C ILE A 164 15.78 -2.41 6.36
N GLY A 165 16.08 -1.11 6.48
CA GLY A 165 16.57 -0.29 5.38
C GLY A 165 15.49 0.31 4.47
N GLY A 166 14.21 0.13 4.82
CA GLY A 166 13.06 0.68 4.07
C GLY A 166 12.41 -0.34 3.13
N VAL A 167 11.20 0.00 2.62
CA VAL A 167 10.48 -0.88 1.68
C VAL A 167 11.27 -1.16 0.40
N LYS A 168 12.24 -0.31 0.05
CA LYS A 168 13.14 -0.51 -1.10
C LYS A 168 13.89 -1.84 -1.02
N SER A 169 14.24 -2.33 0.17
CA SER A 169 14.96 -3.59 0.35
C SER A 169 14.20 -4.78 -0.24
N PHE A 170 12.86 -4.74 -0.21
CA PHE A 170 12.04 -5.75 -0.87
C PHE A 170 12.16 -5.70 -2.40
N SER A 171 12.10 -4.50 -2.98
CA SER A 171 12.25 -4.32 -4.43
C SER A 171 13.65 -4.64 -4.92
N GLU A 172 14.68 -4.26 -4.17
CA GLU A 172 16.08 -4.56 -4.44
C GLU A 172 16.33 -6.08 -4.40
N ALA A 173 15.77 -6.79 -3.43
CA ALA A 173 15.86 -8.25 -3.34
C ALA A 173 15.14 -8.96 -4.51
N LEU A 174 14.04 -8.41 -5.02
CA LEU A 174 13.42 -8.93 -6.24
C LEU A 174 14.28 -8.66 -7.47
N ALA A 175 14.81 -7.44 -7.59
CA ALA A 175 15.65 -7.04 -8.72
C ALA A 175 16.95 -7.83 -8.79
N SER A 176 17.55 -8.20 -7.65
CA SER A 176 18.79 -8.99 -7.61
C SER A 176 18.68 -10.38 -8.26
N ARG A 177 17.48 -10.85 -8.51
CA ARG A 177 17.21 -12.13 -9.18
C ARG A 177 17.14 -12.01 -10.71
N VAL A 178 17.21 -10.79 -11.25
CA VAL A 178 17.14 -10.52 -12.69
C VAL A 178 18.54 -10.24 -13.21
N SER A 179 18.94 -10.91 -14.27
CA SER A 179 20.32 -10.87 -14.79
C SER A 179 20.65 -9.59 -15.56
N ASP A 180 19.69 -8.98 -16.29
CA ASP A 180 19.90 -7.75 -17.07
C ASP A 180 18.82 -6.70 -16.75
N ILE A 181 19.16 -5.73 -15.90
CA ILE A 181 18.32 -4.55 -15.65
C ILE A 181 19.09 -3.30 -16.08
N ARG A 182 18.50 -2.51 -16.96
CA ARG A 182 19.08 -1.28 -17.49
C ARG A 182 18.35 -0.06 -16.93
N TYR A 183 18.97 0.59 -15.97
CA TYR A 183 18.46 1.80 -15.31
C TYR A 183 18.70 3.06 -16.15
N GLY A 184 17.85 4.07 -15.93
CA GLY A 184 17.88 5.36 -16.64
C GLY A 184 17.54 5.21 -18.13
N VAL A 185 16.73 4.20 -18.50
CA VAL A 185 16.28 3.94 -19.85
C VAL A 185 14.78 4.19 -19.97
N GLN A 186 14.42 5.39 -20.41
CA GLN A 186 13.02 5.75 -20.67
C GLN A 186 12.53 5.16 -21.97
N VAL A 187 11.47 4.34 -21.91
CA VAL A 187 10.75 3.89 -23.10
C VAL A 187 9.83 4.99 -23.61
N ASN A 188 9.97 5.34 -24.89
CA ASN A 188 9.19 6.40 -25.52
C ASN A 188 8.04 5.88 -26.37
N SER A 189 8.22 4.73 -27.04
CA SER A 189 7.18 4.07 -27.83
C SER A 189 7.48 2.60 -28.07
N ILE A 190 6.41 1.84 -28.32
CA ILE A 190 6.45 0.41 -28.64
C ILE A 190 5.71 0.18 -29.95
N LYS A 191 6.35 -0.50 -30.92
CA LYS A 191 5.76 -0.86 -32.21
C LYS A 191 6.10 -2.30 -32.54
N LYS A 192 5.14 -3.20 -32.44
CA LYS A 192 5.37 -4.64 -32.58
C LYS A 192 6.53 -5.09 -31.68
N ASN A 193 7.59 -5.59 -32.26
CA ASN A 193 8.78 -6.11 -31.56
C ASN A 193 9.85 -5.04 -31.28
N SER A 194 9.62 -3.76 -31.67
CA SER A 194 10.61 -2.68 -31.56
C SER A 194 10.22 -1.69 -30.46
N ILE A 195 11.17 -1.40 -29.59
CA ILE A 195 11.04 -0.50 -28.45
C ILE A 195 11.98 0.70 -28.67
N SER A 196 11.42 1.90 -28.81
CA SER A 196 12.20 3.13 -28.88
C SER A 196 12.42 3.70 -27.49
N THR A 197 13.65 4.02 -27.13
CA THR A 197 14.02 4.53 -25.82
C THR A 197 14.88 5.80 -25.90
N SER A 198 15.14 6.41 -24.75
CA SER A 198 16.09 7.53 -24.61
C SER A 198 17.55 7.13 -24.91
N LYS A 199 17.88 5.85 -24.94
CA LYS A 199 19.24 5.33 -25.18
C LYS A 199 19.34 4.45 -26.42
N GLY A 200 18.42 4.59 -27.38
CA GLY A 200 18.42 3.84 -28.63
C GLY A 200 17.22 2.91 -28.76
N LYS A 201 17.32 1.95 -29.68
CA LYS A 201 16.27 0.99 -29.98
C LYS A 201 16.62 -0.39 -29.43
N PHE A 202 15.60 -1.10 -29.00
CA PHE A 202 15.66 -2.50 -28.59
C PHE A 202 14.67 -3.30 -29.43
N GLU A 203 14.94 -4.57 -29.61
CA GLU A 203 14.04 -5.54 -30.26
C GLU A 203 13.85 -6.72 -29.33
N ALA A 204 12.65 -7.28 -29.29
CA ALA A 204 12.31 -8.43 -28.47
C ALA A 204 11.18 -9.25 -29.14
N ASP A 205 11.19 -10.56 -28.96
CA ASP A 205 10.13 -11.45 -29.44
C ASP A 205 8.83 -11.26 -28.67
N ALA A 206 8.93 -10.93 -27.37
CA ALA A 206 7.81 -10.59 -26.51
C ALA A 206 8.12 -9.37 -25.63
N ILE A 207 7.12 -8.54 -25.36
CA ILE A 207 7.24 -7.31 -24.56
C ILE A 207 6.22 -7.33 -23.44
N ILE A 208 6.68 -7.27 -22.21
CA ILE A 208 5.81 -7.07 -21.04
C ILE A 208 5.91 -5.60 -20.60
N VAL A 209 4.82 -4.85 -20.73
CA VAL A 209 4.72 -3.47 -20.21
C VAL A 209 4.28 -3.55 -18.76
N ALA A 210 5.22 -3.30 -17.86
CA ALA A 210 5.04 -3.40 -16.40
C ALA A 210 5.10 -2.03 -15.69
N THR A 211 4.73 -0.97 -16.40
CA THR A 211 4.66 0.40 -15.89
C THR A 211 3.35 0.64 -15.13
N ASP A 212 3.20 1.83 -14.54
CA ASP A 212 1.90 2.28 -14.03
C ASP A 212 0.84 2.35 -15.15
N ALA A 213 -0.44 2.38 -14.75
CA ALA A 213 -1.56 2.31 -15.70
C ALA A 213 -1.57 3.45 -16.73
N THR A 214 -1.20 4.68 -16.30
CA THR A 214 -1.19 5.85 -17.19
C THR A 214 -0.09 5.73 -18.25
N THR A 215 1.10 5.37 -17.83
CA THR A 215 2.25 5.14 -18.73
C THR A 215 1.98 3.98 -19.69
N ALA A 216 1.40 2.88 -19.19
CA ALA A 216 1.02 1.75 -20.03
C ALA A 216 0.00 2.16 -21.10
N ALA A 217 -1.02 2.93 -20.73
CA ALA A 217 -2.02 3.43 -21.66
C ALA A 217 -1.41 4.33 -22.74
N GLN A 218 -0.49 5.20 -22.39
CA GLN A 218 0.22 6.07 -23.35
C GLN A 218 1.11 5.27 -24.32
N LEU A 219 1.84 4.27 -23.81
CA LEU A 219 2.73 3.45 -24.64
C LEU A 219 2.00 2.54 -25.61
N LEU A 220 0.77 2.12 -25.29
CA LEU A 220 0.01 1.14 -26.06
C LEU A 220 -1.27 1.69 -26.68
N ASP A 221 -1.52 3.01 -26.58
CA ASP A 221 -2.74 3.68 -27.08
C ASP A 221 -4.03 3.03 -26.53
N LEU A 222 -4.03 2.70 -25.22
CA LEU A 222 -5.20 2.09 -24.58
C LEU A 222 -6.27 3.14 -24.34
N THR A 223 -7.51 2.82 -24.69
CA THR A 223 -8.67 3.71 -24.51
C THR A 223 -9.20 3.71 -23.10
N GLU A 224 -8.97 2.63 -22.35
CA GLU A 224 -9.42 2.48 -20.98
C GLU A 224 -8.25 2.59 -20.01
N VAL A 225 -8.28 3.62 -19.17
CA VAL A 225 -7.34 3.80 -18.06
C VAL A 225 -8.12 3.68 -16.77
N PRO A 226 -7.72 2.83 -15.83
CA PRO A 226 -8.42 2.72 -14.56
C PRO A 226 -8.33 4.06 -13.80
N GLN A 227 -9.39 4.40 -13.08
CA GLN A 227 -9.36 5.53 -12.17
C GLN A 227 -8.25 5.29 -11.13
N LEU A 228 -7.40 6.30 -10.92
CA LEU A 228 -6.34 6.27 -9.93
C LEU A 228 -6.72 7.11 -8.72
N VAL A 229 -6.31 6.68 -7.54
CA VAL A 229 -6.44 7.43 -6.30
C VAL A 229 -5.05 7.78 -5.76
N GLY A 230 -4.95 8.95 -5.13
CA GLY A 230 -3.69 9.49 -4.67
C GLY A 230 -3.66 9.73 -3.17
N CYS A 231 -2.46 9.98 -2.66
CA CYS A 231 -2.24 10.43 -1.29
C CYS A 231 -1.03 11.35 -1.21
N THR A 232 -0.91 12.03 -0.08
CA THR A 232 0.33 12.70 0.31
C THR A 232 0.82 12.09 1.61
N THR A 233 2.08 11.65 1.63
CA THR A 233 2.75 11.17 2.83
C THR A 233 3.71 12.22 3.36
N TRP A 234 3.61 12.46 4.65
CA TRP A 234 4.36 13.46 5.38
C TRP A 234 5.24 12.78 6.42
N TYR A 235 6.50 13.15 6.49
CA TYR A 235 7.42 12.69 7.50
C TYR A 235 7.86 13.85 8.37
N HIS A 236 7.58 13.76 9.67
CA HIS A 236 8.02 14.74 10.65
C HIS A 236 8.99 14.13 11.65
N SER A 237 9.96 14.89 12.07
CA SER A 237 10.90 14.47 13.11
C SER A 237 10.75 15.30 14.38
N THR A 238 10.99 14.65 15.52
CA THR A 238 11.03 15.27 16.84
C THR A 238 12.07 14.61 17.73
N LYS A 239 12.53 15.30 18.76
CA LYS A 239 13.44 14.74 19.77
C LYS A 239 12.69 13.83 20.74
N GLU A 240 11.52 14.25 21.21
CA GLU A 240 10.69 13.49 22.13
C GLU A 240 9.64 12.70 21.36
N SER A 241 9.54 11.40 21.61
CA SER A 241 8.53 10.58 20.96
C SER A 241 7.13 10.99 21.45
N PRO A 242 6.19 11.30 20.53
CA PRO A 242 4.83 11.66 20.91
C PRO A 242 4.02 10.46 21.42
N SER A 243 4.54 9.26 21.28
CA SER A 243 3.93 8.00 21.74
C SER A 243 4.97 6.92 21.83
N GLN A 244 4.83 5.99 22.77
CA GLN A 244 5.61 4.76 22.83
C GLN A 244 4.99 3.62 22.01
N SER A 245 3.83 3.86 21.42
CA SER A 245 3.12 2.86 20.62
C SER A 245 3.84 2.57 19.30
N LYS A 246 3.79 1.29 18.91
CA LYS A 246 4.23 0.81 17.58
C LYS A 246 3.05 0.61 16.63
N SER A 247 1.87 1.09 17.00
CA SER A 247 0.62 0.88 16.27
C SER A 247 0.30 2.05 15.36
N LEU A 248 -0.42 1.76 14.29
CA LEU A 248 -1.05 2.76 13.43
C LEU A 248 -2.16 3.48 14.20
N VAL A 249 -2.20 4.79 14.11
CA VAL A 249 -3.24 5.66 14.70
C VAL A 249 -4.17 6.14 13.59
N ILE A 250 -5.48 6.01 13.80
CA ILE A 250 -6.54 6.54 12.93
C ILE A 250 -7.44 7.49 13.70
N ASP A 251 -8.08 8.44 13.03
CA ASP A 251 -9.05 9.35 13.63
C ASP A 251 -10.49 8.86 13.41
N SER A 252 -11.20 8.58 14.50
CA SER A 252 -12.61 8.16 14.43
C SER A 252 -13.62 9.31 14.27
N GLN A 253 -13.14 10.54 14.27
CA GLN A 253 -13.99 11.74 14.30
C GLN A 253 -13.76 12.67 13.09
N ASN A 254 -12.83 12.33 12.20
CA ASN A 254 -12.47 13.13 11.00
C ASN A 254 -12.14 14.60 11.35
N ARG A 255 -11.32 14.81 12.40
CA ARG A 255 -11.00 16.15 12.93
C ARG A 255 -9.99 16.93 12.09
N GLY A 256 -9.44 16.28 11.04
CA GLY A 256 -8.49 16.90 10.14
C GLY A 256 -8.09 15.99 8.96
N PRO A 257 -7.09 16.39 8.18
CA PRO A 257 -6.77 15.75 6.90
C PRO A 257 -6.02 14.41 7.02
N VAL A 258 -5.46 14.06 8.19
CA VAL A 258 -4.66 12.84 8.37
C VAL A 258 -5.59 11.64 8.49
N VAL A 259 -5.50 10.69 7.56
CA VAL A 259 -6.26 9.43 7.60
C VAL A 259 -5.59 8.36 8.44
N ASN A 260 -4.27 8.36 8.49
CA ASN A 260 -3.50 7.51 9.38
C ASN A 260 -2.15 8.14 9.72
N THR A 261 -1.58 7.77 10.86
CA THR A 261 -0.24 8.18 11.28
C THR A 261 0.39 7.12 12.19
N MET A 262 1.71 7.13 12.26
CA MET A 262 2.49 6.20 13.09
C MET A 262 3.82 6.83 13.47
N VAL A 263 4.27 6.62 14.71
CA VAL A 263 5.68 6.87 15.07
C VAL A 263 6.49 5.69 14.52
N ILE A 264 6.88 5.79 13.26
CA ILE A 264 7.46 4.65 12.53
C ILE A 264 8.78 4.19 13.13
N SER A 265 9.57 5.12 13.69
CA SER A 265 10.83 4.81 14.39
C SER A 265 10.64 4.01 15.69
N ASN A 266 9.44 3.93 16.26
CA ASN A 266 9.17 3.01 17.38
C ASN A 266 9.12 1.55 16.93
N MET A 267 8.66 1.30 15.71
CA MET A 267 8.64 -0.03 15.11
C MET A 267 9.97 -0.35 14.43
N MET A 268 10.52 0.62 13.70
CA MET A 268 11.74 0.54 12.90
C MET A 268 12.77 1.56 13.41
N PRO A 269 13.58 1.22 14.42
CA PRO A 269 14.54 2.18 14.98
C PRO A 269 15.56 2.72 13.96
N ASP A 270 15.90 1.95 12.94
CA ASP A 270 16.79 2.33 11.84
C ASP A 270 16.19 3.41 10.91
N TYR A 271 14.89 3.69 10.99
CA TYR A 271 14.25 4.76 10.22
C TYR A 271 14.60 6.17 10.71
N ALA A 272 15.20 6.32 11.89
CA ALA A 272 15.60 7.61 12.42
C ALA A 272 17.02 7.59 12.99
N PRO A 273 17.78 8.68 12.87
CA PRO A 273 19.05 8.83 13.57
C PRO A 273 18.89 8.73 15.09
N ALA A 274 19.94 8.30 15.77
CA ALA A 274 19.95 8.19 17.23
C ALA A 274 19.47 9.49 17.93
N GLY A 275 18.59 9.36 18.91
CA GLY A 275 18.02 10.48 19.66
C GLY A 275 16.96 11.29 18.90
N LYS A 276 16.47 10.79 17.78
CA LYS A 276 15.36 11.38 17.02
C LYS A 276 14.26 10.35 16.80
N ASN A 277 13.05 10.85 16.59
CA ASN A 277 11.89 10.05 16.22
C ASN A 277 11.35 10.51 14.87
N LEU A 278 10.83 9.57 14.10
CA LEU A 278 10.21 9.81 12.80
C LEU A 278 8.73 9.43 12.86
N ILE A 279 7.88 10.36 12.47
CA ILE A 279 6.44 10.19 12.39
C ILE A 279 6.04 10.22 10.92
N SER A 280 5.43 9.13 10.44
CA SER A 280 4.79 9.04 9.13
C SER A 280 3.31 9.37 9.26
N SER A 281 2.77 10.16 8.32
CA SER A 281 1.36 10.55 8.29
C SER A 281 0.86 10.60 6.85
N THR A 282 -0.37 10.16 6.61
CA THR A 282 -0.97 10.13 5.26
C THR A 282 -2.21 11.02 5.22
N SER A 283 -2.34 11.81 4.16
CA SER A 283 -3.56 12.53 3.80
C SER A 283 -4.00 12.13 2.38
N ILE A 284 -5.31 12.04 2.14
CA ILE A 284 -5.90 11.75 0.83
C ILE A 284 -6.51 12.99 0.19
N LEU A 285 -6.69 14.04 0.96
CA LEU A 285 -7.12 15.36 0.49
C LEU A 285 -5.95 16.33 0.51
N PRO A 286 -5.98 17.36 -0.34
CA PRO A 286 -4.99 18.44 -0.29
C PRO A 286 -4.95 19.06 1.11
N ALA A 287 -3.75 19.25 1.63
CA ALA A 287 -3.53 19.85 2.94
C ALA A 287 -2.21 20.62 2.97
N THR A 288 -2.14 21.61 3.85
CA THR A 288 -0.90 22.31 4.20
C THR A 288 -0.18 21.59 5.34
N GLU A 289 1.13 21.79 5.45
CA GLU A 289 1.90 21.21 6.56
C GLU A 289 1.35 21.65 7.94
N SER A 290 0.90 22.90 8.04
CA SER A 290 0.33 23.43 9.29
C SER A 290 -0.97 22.72 9.70
N GLU A 291 -1.82 22.35 8.74
CA GLU A 291 -3.03 21.55 8.99
C GLU A 291 -2.68 20.13 9.41
N ILE A 292 -1.70 19.52 8.77
CA ILE A 292 -1.18 18.19 9.16
C ILE A 292 -0.68 18.23 10.60
N ARG A 293 0.23 19.16 10.94
CA ARG A 293 0.77 19.27 12.32
C ARG A 293 -0.30 19.55 13.35
N ARG A 294 -1.29 20.40 13.05
CA ARG A 294 -2.42 20.67 13.93
C ARG A 294 -3.23 19.41 14.20
N HIS A 295 -3.50 18.62 13.16
CA HIS A 295 -4.21 17.35 13.32
C HIS A 295 -3.38 16.33 14.10
N LEU A 296 -2.06 16.24 13.85
CA LEU A 296 -1.16 15.38 14.62
C LEU A 296 -1.10 15.79 16.11
N ALA A 297 -1.17 17.08 16.42
CA ALA A 297 -1.27 17.55 17.80
C ALA A 297 -2.53 17.01 18.51
N ILE A 298 -3.66 16.97 17.79
CA ILE A 298 -4.92 16.39 18.31
C ILE A 298 -4.78 14.87 18.47
N LEU A 299 -4.24 14.16 17.48
CA LEU A 299 -4.14 12.70 17.50
C LEU A 299 -3.19 12.17 18.57
N TYR A 300 -2.12 12.90 18.84
CA TYR A 300 -1.11 12.50 19.82
C TYR A 300 -1.26 13.18 21.19
N GLY A 301 -2.06 14.24 21.29
CA GLY A 301 -2.22 15.02 22.52
C GLY A 301 -0.94 15.78 22.91
N VAL A 302 -0.16 16.26 21.93
CA VAL A 302 1.13 16.91 22.14
C VAL A 302 1.27 18.21 21.34
N ASP A 303 2.22 19.06 21.74
CA ASP A 303 2.58 20.23 20.95
C ASP A 303 3.50 19.85 19.77
N THR A 304 3.07 20.17 18.56
CA THR A 304 3.78 19.86 17.32
C THR A 304 4.53 21.05 16.73
N ARG A 305 4.55 22.21 17.38
CA ARG A 305 5.17 23.44 16.83
C ARG A 305 6.67 23.30 16.52
N ASN A 306 7.36 22.48 17.31
CA ASN A 306 8.80 22.23 17.15
C ASN A 306 9.13 21.00 16.27
N TRP A 307 8.12 20.35 15.69
CA TRP A 307 8.36 19.25 14.76
C TRP A 307 8.95 19.79 13.45
N LYS A 308 9.89 19.06 12.87
CA LYS A 308 10.52 19.42 11.62
C LYS A 308 9.99 18.53 10.50
N LEU A 309 9.59 19.13 9.40
CA LEU A 309 9.31 18.39 8.17
C LEU A 309 10.61 17.81 7.62
N VAL A 310 10.66 16.50 7.46
CA VAL A 310 11.78 15.76 6.86
C VAL A 310 11.53 15.54 5.38
N ALA A 311 10.32 15.06 5.05
CA ALA A 311 9.93 14.77 3.67
C ALA A 311 8.42 14.96 3.46
N LYS A 312 8.06 15.28 2.23
CA LYS A 312 6.69 15.28 1.72
C LYS A 312 6.67 14.57 0.38
N TYR A 313 5.85 13.55 0.23
CA TYR A 313 5.64 12.85 -1.04
C TYR A 313 4.20 13.02 -1.51
N GLU A 314 4.01 13.73 -2.60
CA GLU A 314 2.74 13.80 -3.31
C GLU A 314 2.69 12.66 -4.32
N ILE A 315 1.75 11.76 -4.18
CA ILE A 315 1.62 10.55 -5.00
C ILE A 315 0.22 10.56 -5.62
N PRO A 316 0.02 11.26 -6.73
CA PRO A 316 -1.31 11.43 -7.33
C PRO A 316 -1.89 10.11 -7.90
N SER A 317 -1.02 9.17 -8.21
CA SER A 317 -1.37 7.86 -8.78
C SER A 317 -0.88 6.73 -7.87
N ALA A 318 -1.27 6.76 -6.59
CA ALA A 318 -0.78 5.80 -5.60
C ALA A 318 -1.34 4.40 -5.84
N LEU A 319 -2.63 4.28 -6.13
CA LEU A 319 -3.32 3.00 -6.37
C LEU A 319 -4.38 3.13 -7.48
N PRO A 320 -4.62 2.07 -8.26
CA PRO A 320 -5.87 1.96 -9.03
C PRO A 320 -7.06 1.84 -8.07
N LEU A 321 -8.16 2.53 -8.36
CA LEU A 321 -9.39 2.32 -7.62
C LEU A 321 -10.00 0.98 -8.04
N ALA A 322 -10.21 0.05 -7.11
CA ALA A 322 -11.01 -1.15 -7.33
C ALA A 322 -12.49 -0.76 -7.33
N GLY A 323 -12.97 -0.16 -8.42
CA GLY A 323 -14.35 0.31 -8.59
C GLY A 323 -15.37 -0.82 -8.56
N LEU A 324 -16.65 -0.46 -8.44
CA LEU A 324 -17.75 -1.39 -8.14
C LEU A 324 -17.94 -2.48 -9.20
N GLU A 325 -17.73 -2.16 -10.47
CA GLU A 325 -17.97 -3.06 -11.61
C GLU A 325 -16.68 -3.76 -12.10
N LYS A 326 -15.56 -3.60 -11.39
CA LYS A 326 -14.27 -4.08 -11.87
C LYS A 326 -14.11 -5.58 -11.63
N ASN A 327 -13.84 -6.34 -12.69
CA ASN A 327 -13.20 -7.64 -12.55
C ASN A 327 -11.78 -7.46 -12.01
N LEU A 328 -11.47 -8.10 -10.89
CA LEU A 328 -10.20 -7.90 -10.18
C LEU A 328 -9.00 -8.45 -10.97
N VAL A 329 -9.21 -9.45 -11.81
CA VAL A 329 -8.14 -10.06 -12.62
C VAL A 329 -8.54 -10.01 -14.08
N SER A 330 -7.66 -9.49 -14.93
CA SER A 330 -7.83 -9.44 -16.37
C SER A 330 -6.65 -10.07 -17.10
N GLY A 331 -6.86 -10.56 -18.31
CA GLY A 331 -5.82 -11.19 -19.13
C GLY A 331 -4.61 -10.27 -19.35
N ALA A 332 -3.44 -10.86 -19.43
CA ALA A 332 -2.21 -10.11 -19.65
C ALA A 332 -1.99 -9.72 -21.12
N HIS A 333 -2.36 -10.58 -22.06
CA HIS A 333 -2.19 -10.35 -23.50
C HIS A 333 -2.99 -9.13 -23.98
N VAL A 334 -2.39 -8.30 -24.80
CA VAL A 334 -2.99 -7.09 -25.39
C VAL A 334 -3.17 -7.26 -26.88
N LYS A 335 -2.07 -7.36 -27.60
CA LYS A 335 -2.01 -7.56 -29.06
C LYS A 335 -0.62 -8.06 -29.47
N ASP A 336 -0.52 -8.77 -30.57
CA ASP A 336 0.74 -9.34 -31.04
C ASP A 336 1.45 -10.10 -29.88
N SER A 337 2.73 -9.88 -29.67
CA SER A 337 3.49 -10.41 -28.52
C SER A 337 3.65 -9.36 -27.41
N ILE A 338 2.62 -8.52 -27.17
CA ILE A 338 2.65 -7.46 -26.13
C ILE A 338 1.70 -7.82 -25.00
N TYR A 339 2.21 -7.78 -23.78
CA TYR A 339 1.54 -8.15 -22.55
C TYR A 339 1.58 -6.99 -21.53
N LEU A 340 0.63 -6.96 -20.61
CA LEU A 340 0.53 -6.00 -19.52
C LEU A 340 0.70 -6.68 -18.17
N ALA A 341 1.47 -6.06 -17.28
CA ALA A 341 1.56 -6.39 -15.88
C ALA A 341 1.44 -5.13 -15.02
N GLY A 342 0.79 -5.23 -13.87
CA GLY A 342 0.60 -4.13 -12.92
C GLY A 342 -0.54 -4.45 -11.95
N ASP A 343 -0.60 -3.72 -10.85
CA ASP A 343 -1.68 -3.86 -9.86
C ASP A 343 -3.06 -3.48 -10.43
N TYR A 344 -3.11 -2.73 -11.52
CA TYR A 344 -4.34 -2.41 -12.26
C TYR A 344 -4.89 -3.57 -13.11
N LYS A 345 -4.10 -4.61 -13.33
CA LYS A 345 -4.52 -5.86 -14.01
C LYS A 345 -5.03 -6.92 -13.03
N SER A 346 -4.94 -6.63 -11.73
CA SER A 346 -5.35 -7.49 -10.64
C SER A 346 -5.86 -6.64 -9.48
N ALA A 347 -5.81 -7.15 -8.25
CA ALA A 347 -6.16 -6.39 -7.07
C ALA A 347 -5.13 -5.27 -6.78
N PRO A 348 -5.54 -4.02 -6.50
CA PRO A 348 -4.65 -2.90 -6.18
C PRO A 348 -3.81 -3.16 -4.92
N SER A 349 -2.73 -3.88 -5.05
CA SER A 349 -1.85 -4.28 -3.95
C SER A 349 -0.52 -4.81 -4.47
N GLN A 350 0.49 -4.92 -3.60
CA GLN A 350 1.75 -5.61 -3.92
C GLN A 350 1.51 -7.06 -4.36
N ASN A 351 0.56 -7.77 -3.72
CA ASN A 351 0.18 -9.13 -4.12
C ASN A 351 -0.40 -9.17 -5.54
N GLY A 352 -1.27 -8.20 -5.87
CA GLY A 352 -1.86 -8.11 -7.21
C GLY A 352 -0.84 -7.75 -8.28
N ALA A 353 0.11 -6.86 -7.99
CA ALA A 353 1.21 -6.55 -8.89
C ALA A 353 2.05 -7.80 -9.20
N LEU A 354 2.43 -8.57 -8.18
CA LEU A 354 3.18 -9.82 -8.33
C LEU A 354 2.38 -10.89 -9.09
N LEU A 355 1.08 -11.02 -8.78
CA LEU A 355 0.18 -11.94 -9.49
C LEU A 355 0.10 -11.60 -10.98
N SER A 356 -0.09 -10.33 -11.31
CA SER A 356 -0.19 -9.90 -12.70
C SER A 356 1.13 -10.11 -13.47
N GLY A 357 2.27 -9.89 -12.84
CA GLY A 357 3.59 -10.19 -13.40
C GLY A 357 3.76 -11.68 -13.70
N ARG A 358 3.33 -12.55 -12.78
CA ARG A 358 3.35 -14.01 -13.00
C ARG A 358 2.42 -14.43 -14.15
N LEU A 359 1.21 -13.87 -14.21
CA LEU A 359 0.27 -14.18 -15.30
C LEU A 359 0.79 -13.71 -16.66
N ALA A 360 1.44 -12.54 -16.73
CA ALA A 360 2.06 -12.06 -17.94
C ALA A 360 3.21 -12.98 -18.39
N ALA A 361 4.06 -13.41 -17.46
CA ALA A 361 5.12 -14.38 -17.77
C ALA A 361 4.58 -15.73 -18.28
N LEU A 362 3.51 -16.25 -17.66
CA LEU A 362 2.87 -17.48 -18.12
C LEU A 362 2.25 -17.33 -19.50
N SER A 363 1.66 -16.17 -19.82
CA SER A 363 1.13 -15.92 -21.17
C SER A 363 2.23 -15.92 -22.23
N VAL A 364 3.39 -15.33 -21.94
CA VAL A 364 4.57 -15.38 -22.85
C VAL A 364 5.07 -16.81 -23.09
N LEU A 365 4.93 -17.71 -22.10
CA LEU A 365 5.40 -19.10 -22.23
C LEU A 365 4.44 -19.99 -23.05
N VAL A 366 3.19 -19.59 -23.20
CA VAL A 366 2.16 -20.40 -23.88
C VAL A 366 1.97 -19.96 -25.35
N ASP A 367 2.19 -18.67 -25.63
CA ASP A 367 2.10 -18.10 -26.99
C ASP A 367 3.40 -18.34 -27.80
#